data_642ae1d74da000a7bef0f2f2f0d9fcb7
#
_entry.id   642ae1d74da000a7bef0f2f2f0d9fcb7
#
_cell.length_a   1.000
_cell.length_b   1.000
_cell.length_c   1.000
_cell.angle_alpha   90.00
_cell.angle_beta   90.00
_cell.angle_gamma   90.00
#
_symmetry.space_group_name_H-M   'P 1'
#
loop_
_entity.id
_entity.type
_entity.pdbx_description
1 polymer ?
#
loop_
_entity_poly.entity_id
_entity_poly.type
_entity_poly.pdbx_seq_one_letter_code
_entity_poly.pdbx_strand_id
1 'polypeptide(L)'
;ITANFLYMGSYSLPAGMARLMLEGNANNPEIDMTIGYEIMGVNEMSFSFAVPYESFALGFSLKYLQGLFYFGIDPDSSSANFVTTPTAVYGSGSYFLRQGFGGTGYALDIGVATKEYNGLRFGISLINALGTIGWNKPSFLKDILAGKDNKFGNSDDLYHMTWDGQALSDSVAVEYTYTIDSLRADNLSGGSIFSSSSKIVPNVDENGKPKEFNIRYPSIFRFGVSYKKDDLLITSDLTTGFENRLFAYSRWRWAIGAEILRFPNWPFRIGFAWEGMDRTELGMGLGFHGGPTLIDFGFSFRNGMWVHSMKGLNVSLGFTVTSFKGRNKKGDAENGGPSPVPEGTKPPDTEKSLPGEDQK
;
A
#
# COMPACT_ATOMS: atom_id res chain seq x y z
N ILE A 1 -8.24 -18.22 -4.43
CA ILE A 1 -6.93 -17.95 -3.80
C ILE A 1 -6.20 -16.96 -4.67
N THR A 2 -5.63 -15.92 -4.09
CA THR A 2 -4.78 -14.94 -4.78
C THR A 2 -3.45 -14.81 -4.08
N ALA A 3 -2.42 -14.45 -4.84
CA ALA A 3 -1.11 -14.11 -4.32
C ALA A 3 -0.66 -12.80 -4.97
N ASN A 4 -0.26 -11.84 -4.15
CA ASN A 4 0.18 -10.52 -4.58
C ASN A 4 1.52 -10.20 -3.96
N PHE A 5 2.44 -9.71 -4.76
CA PHE A 5 3.65 -9.06 -4.28
C PHE A 5 3.42 -7.56 -4.23
N LEU A 6 3.59 -6.97 -3.05
CA LEU A 6 3.35 -5.56 -2.82
C LEU A 6 4.63 -4.90 -2.32
N TYR A 7 4.99 -3.83 -3.00
CA TYR A 7 6.05 -2.91 -2.57
C TYR A 7 5.41 -1.56 -2.28
N MET A 8 5.62 -1.05 -1.09
CA MET A 8 4.97 0.16 -0.59
C MET A 8 6.02 1.08 0.04
N GLY A 9 5.84 2.37 -0.13
CA GLY A 9 6.68 3.35 0.50
C GLY A 9 5.94 4.66 0.77
N SER A 10 6.29 5.31 1.87
CA SER A 10 5.85 6.65 2.22
C SER A 10 7.04 7.47 2.67
N TYR A 11 6.98 8.75 2.39
CA TYR A 11 8.00 9.71 2.76
C TYR A 11 7.35 11.01 3.20
N SER A 12 7.75 11.52 4.36
CA SER A 12 7.30 12.81 4.85
C SER A 12 8.48 13.73 5.14
N LEU A 13 8.41 14.92 4.56
CA LEU A 13 9.34 16.01 4.81
C LEU A 13 8.72 17.01 5.76
N PRO A 14 9.44 17.49 6.76
CA PRO A 14 8.97 18.58 7.60
C PRO A 14 8.83 19.87 6.77
N ALA A 15 7.80 20.65 7.07
CA ALA A 15 7.53 21.90 6.35
C ALA A 15 8.70 22.90 6.47
N GLY A 16 9.45 22.84 7.56
CA GLY A 16 10.65 23.65 7.78
C GLY A 16 11.74 23.40 6.75
N MET A 17 11.94 22.13 6.36
CA MET A 17 12.91 21.78 5.31
C MET A 17 12.51 22.33 3.94
N ALA A 18 11.22 22.26 3.60
CA ALA A 18 10.73 22.85 2.35
C ALA A 18 10.89 24.36 2.32
N ARG A 19 10.62 25.04 3.44
CA ARG A 19 10.87 26.48 3.58
C ARG A 19 12.33 26.86 3.47
N LEU A 20 13.23 26.08 4.09
CA LEU A 20 14.67 26.29 3.96
C LEU A 20 15.13 26.28 2.51
N MET A 21 14.62 25.33 1.72
CA MET A 21 14.97 25.20 0.30
C MET A 21 14.43 26.33 -0.57
N LEU A 22 13.24 26.87 -0.24
CA LEU A 22 12.54 27.84 -1.07
C LEU A 22 12.77 29.30 -0.63
N GLU A 23 12.87 29.55 0.67
CA GLU A 23 12.86 30.89 1.25
C GLU A 23 14.17 31.19 2.01
N GLY A 24 15.01 30.17 2.24
CA GLY A 24 16.14 30.26 3.13
C GLY A 24 15.71 30.30 4.60
N ASN A 25 16.62 30.65 5.49
CA ASN A 25 16.40 30.60 6.94
C ASN A 25 16.51 31.95 7.67
N ALA A 26 16.57 33.05 6.92
CA ALA A 26 16.76 34.39 7.47
C ALA A 26 15.68 34.78 8.51
N ASN A 27 14.44 34.30 8.33
CA ASN A 27 13.30 34.60 9.19
C ASN A 27 12.99 33.51 10.23
N ASN A 28 13.57 32.31 10.08
CA ASN A 28 13.40 31.17 10.97
C ASN A 28 14.74 30.51 11.21
N PRO A 29 15.48 30.93 12.20
CA PRO A 29 16.83 30.37 12.47
C PRO A 29 16.79 28.91 12.95
N GLU A 30 15.67 28.48 13.53
CA GLU A 30 15.47 27.10 13.96
C GLU A 30 14.48 26.39 13.07
N ILE A 31 14.89 25.24 12.53
CA ILE A 31 14.15 24.47 11.54
C ILE A 31 14.02 23.04 12.03
N ASP A 32 12.79 22.53 12.06
CA ASP A 32 12.50 21.11 12.25
C ASP A 32 12.97 20.31 11.03
N MET A 33 13.83 19.34 11.28
CA MET A 33 14.40 18.42 10.28
C MET A 33 13.94 16.97 10.50
N THR A 34 12.90 16.76 11.29
CA THR A 34 12.34 15.43 11.57
C THR A 34 11.72 14.83 10.31
N ILE A 35 12.41 13.90 9.71
CA ILE A 35 11.92 13.17 8.52
C ILE A 35 11.18 11.92 8.94
N GLY A 36 10.13 11.56 8.18
CA GLY A 36 9.49 10.26 8.24
C GLY A 36 9.75 9.51 6.93
N TYR A 37 10.13 8.27 7.05
CA TYR A 37 10.38 7.40 5.91
C TYR A 37 9.96 5.98 6.23
N GLU A 38 9.26 5.34 5.32
CA GLU A 38 8.82 3.97 5.51
C GLU A 38 8.72 3.25 4.17
N ILE A 39 9.38 2.10 4.08
CA ILE A 39 9.24 1.17 2.95
C ILE A 39 8.97 -0.24 3.48
N MET A 40 8.15 -0.97 2.77
CA MET A 40 7.79 -2.34 3.10
C MET A 40 7.55 -3.17 1.85
N GLY A 41 8.15 -4.35 1.80
CA GLY A 41 7.85 -5.39 0.82
C GLY A 41 7.07 -6.52 1.48
N VAL A 42 5.94 -6.91 0.91
CA VAL A 42 5.07 -7.97 1.43
C VAL A 42 4.59 -8.86 0.30
N ASN A 43 4.64 -10.17 0.54
CA ASN A 43 3.92 -11.15 -0.26
C ASN A 43 2.59 -11.47 0.47
N GLU A 44 1.48 -11.06 -0.13
CA GLU A 44 0.13 -11.26 0.41
C GLU A 44 -0.50 -12.48 -0.27
N MET A 45 -0.83 -13.50 0.50
CA MET A 45 -1.60 -14.65 0.05
C MET A 45 -2.98 -14.58 0.69
N SER A 46 -4.05 -14.61 -0.12
CA SER A 46 -5.39 -14.53 0.39
C SER A 46 -6.28 -15.67 -0.05
N PHE A 47 -7.10 -16.12 0.89
CA PHE A 47 -8.21 -17.03 0.67
C PHE A 47 -9.52 -16.27 0.89
N SER A 48 -10.30 -16.13 -0.19
CA SER A 48 -11.54 -15.38 -0.19
C SER A 48 -12.72 -16.30 -0.42
N PHE A 49 -13.82 -16.04 0.29
CA PHE A 49 -15.10 -16.69 0.05
C PHE A 49 -16.24 -15.68 0.23
N ALA A 50 -17.35 -15.96 -0.42
CA ALA A 50 -18.54 -15.13 -0.31
C ALA A 50 -19.77 -16.01 -0.10
N VAL A 51 -20.67 -15.54 0.75
CA VAL A 51 -21.96 -16.17 1.03
C VAL A 51 -23.06 -15.33 0.42
N PRO A 52 -23.72 -15.81 -0.64
CA PRO A 52 -24.81 -15.08 -1.26
C PRO A 52 -26.13 -15.27 -0.46
N TYR A 53 -26.84 -14.16 -0.27
CA TYR A 53 -28.20 -14.10 0.23
C TYR A 53 -29.13 -13.59 -0.90
N GLU A 54 -30.43 -13.53 -0.63
CA GLU A 54 -31.40 -13.08 -1.66
C GLU A 54 -31.11 -11.67 -2.17
N SER A 55 -30.79 -10.72 -1.28
CA SER A 55 -30.62 -9.29 -1.61
C SER A 55 -29.19 -8.79 -1.53
N PHE A 56 -28.28 -9.54 -0.93
CA PHE A 56 -26.88 -9.15 -0.74
C PHE A 56 -25.96 -10.36 -0.69
N ALA A 57 -24.65 -10.11 -0.69
CA ALA A 57 -23.63 -11.11 -0.44
C ALA A 57 -22.67 -10.62 0.63
N LEU A 58 -22.27 -11.51 1.54
CA LEU A 58 -21.20 -11.29 2.51
C LEU A 58 -19.90 -11.88 1.94
N GLY A 59 -18.84 -11.10 1.96
CA GLY A 59 -17.51 -11.53 1.54
C GLY A 59 -16.51 -11.46 2.67
N PHE A 60 -15.62 -12.44 2.72
CA PHE A 60 -14.52 -12.52 3.68
C PHE A 60 -13.26 -12.92 2.93
N SER A 61 -12.12 -12.34 3.31
CA SER A 61 -10.81 -12.75 2.83
C SER A 61 -9.84 -12.87 3.99
N LEU A 62 -9.35 -14.05 4.23
CA LEU A 62 -8.28 -14.28 5.18
C LEU A 62 -6.95 -14.15 4.45
N LYS A 63 -6.07 -13.28 4.94
CA LYS A 63 -4.78 -12.98 4.35
C LYS A 63 -3.66 -13.49 5.25
N TYR A 64 -2.72 -14.20 4.64
CA TYR A 64 -1.41 -14.46 5.21
C TYR A 64 -0.43 -13.47 4.61
N LEU A 65 0.29 -12.75 5.47
CA LEU A 65 1.24 -11.71 5.10
C LEU A 65 2.65 -12.22 5.38
N GLN A 66 3.42 -12.42 4.32
CA GLN A 66 4.84 -12.72 4.42
C GLN A 66 5.61 -11.42 4.20
N GLY A 67 6.12 -10.83 5.27
CA GLY A 67 7.01 -9.68 5.22
C GLY A 67 8.35 -10.08 4.61
N LEU A 68 8.79 -9.37 3.58
CA LEU A 68 10.06 -9.61 2.92
C LEU A 68 11.13 -8.70 3.52
N PHE A 69 10.87 -7.41 3.54
CA PHE A 69 11.71 -6.41 4.17
C PHE A 69 10.87 -5.24 4.68
N TYR A 70 11.39 -4.59 5.67
CA TYR A 70 10.88 -3.36 6.25
C TYR A 70 12.02 -2.43 6.62
N PHE A 71 11.88 -1.17 6.32
CA PHE A 71 12.72 -0.11 6.83
C PHE A 71 11.85 1.11 7.11
N GLY A 72 11.96 1.68 8.31
CA GLY A 72 11.17 2.84 8.72
C GLY A 72 11.89 3.73 9.71
N ILE A 73 11.72 5.04 9.51
CA ILE A 73 12.01 6.09 10.49
C ILE A 73 10.68 6.54 11.05
N ASP A 74 10.49 6.37 12.34
CA ASP A 74 9.28 6.77 13.05
C ASP A 74 9.36 8.28 13.40
N PRO A 75 8.59 9.14 12.74
CA PRO A 75 8.65 10.57 12.97
C PRO A 75 8.13 10.97 14.35
N ASP A 76 7.20 10.19 14.94
CA ASP A 76 6.63 10.48 16.26
C ASP A 76 7.61 10.20 17.40
N SER A 77 8.55 9.27 17.15
CA SER A 77 9.61 8.91 18.09
C SER A 77 10.97 9.54 17.73
N SER A 78 10.98 10.45 16.77
CA SER A 78 12.19 11.11 16.28
C SER A 78 12.08 12.62 16.47
N SER A 79 13.23 13.28 16.62
CA SER A 79 13.31 14.74 16.66
C SER A 79 14.64 15.19 16.07
N ALA A 80 14.62 16.20 15.23
CA ALA A 80 15.85 16.77 14.70
C ALA A 80 15.67 18.26 14.44
N ASN A 81 16.63 19.04 14.87
CA ASN A 81 16.64 20.48 14.73
C ASN A 81 17.90 20.96 14.02
N PHE A 82 17.71 21.98 13.21
CA PHE A 82 18.77 22.68 12.51
C PHE A 82 18.69 24.17 12.83
N VAL A 83 19.77 24.74 13.38
CA VAL A 83 19.80 26.13 13.81
C VAL A 83 20.90 26.87 13.04
N THR A 84 20.54 27.99 12.44
CA THR A 84 21.47 28.86 11.75
C THR A 84 21.68 30.14 12.51
N THR A 85 22.93 30.48 12.71
CA THR A 85 23.38 31.77 13.27
C THR A 85 24.17 32.54 12.20
N PRO A 86 24.43 33.83 12.35
CA PRO A 86 25.24 34.59 11.40
C PRO A 86 26.65 34.02 11.16
N THR A 87 27.20 33.24 12.07
CA THR A 87 28.58 32.75 12.02
C THR A 87 28.70 31.24 11.87
N ALA A 88 27.65 30.48 12.14
CA ALA A 88 27.70 29.02 12.10
C ALA A 88 26.32 28.41 11.97
N VAL A 89 26.32 27.14 11.58
CA VAL A 89 25.15 26.29 11.51
C VAL A 89 25.32 25.13 12.48
N TYR A 90 24.28 24.86 13.25
CA TYR A 90 24.23 23.77 14.22
C TYR A 90 23.09 22.83 13.90
N GLY A 91 23.31 21.54 14.04
CA GLY A 91 22.27 20.53 13.94
C GLY A 91 22.42 19.51 15.05
N SER A 92 21.30 19.02 15.55
CA SER A 92 21.22 17.88 16.45
C SER A 92 19.95 17.10 16.17
N GLY A 93 19.93 15.83 16.52
CA GLY A 93 18.73 15.05 16.34
C GLY A 93 18.85 13.63 16.82
N SER A 94 17.70 13.01 17.00
CA SER A 94 17.56 11.61 17.37
C SER A 94 16.50 10.99 16.48
N TYR A 95 16.87 10.00 15.72
CA TYR A 95 15.97 9.26 14.81
C TYR A 95 15.76 7.85 15.34
N PHE A 96 14.52 7.45 15.49
CA PHE A 96 14.16 6.09 15.85
C PHE A 96 13.89 5.29 14.58
N LEU A 97 14.66 4.23 14.38
CA LEU A 97 14.65 3.43 13.17
C LEU A 97 14.25 1.98 13.47
N ARG A 98 13.49 1.41 12.56
CA ARG A 98 13.14 -0.01 12.54
C ARG A 98 13.55 -0.61 11.22
N GLN A 99 14.15 -1.76 11.28
CA GLN A 99 14.61 -2.48 10.10
C GLN A 99 14.41 -3.97 10.31
N GLY A 100 13.90 -4.67 9.29
CA GLY A 100 13.65 -6.08 9.38
C GLY A 100 13.65 -6.79 8.02
N PHE A 101 14.11 -8.03 8.04
CA PHE A 101 14.02 -8.96 6.94
C PHE A 101 13.31 -10.23 7.42
N GLY A 102 12.24 -10.59 6.72
CA GLY A 102 11.41 -11.70 7.12
C GLY A 102 10.47 -11.36 8.26
N GLY A 103 9.21 -11.44 7.97
CA GLY A 103 8.14 -11.22 8.92
C GLY A 103 6.94 -12.07 8.56
N THR A 104 6.07 -12.29 9.51
CA THR A 104 4.81 -13.00 9.27
C THR A 104 3.66 -12.26 9.92
N GLY A 105 2.52 -12.28 9.24
CA GLY A 105 1.33 -11.60 9.73
C GLY A 105 0.06 -12.15 9.13
N TYR A 106 -1.04 -11.59 9.60
CA TYR A 106 -2.37 -11.91 9.11
C TYR A 106 -3.18 -10.63 8.99
N ALA A 107 -4.13 -10.64 8.05
CA ALA A 107 -5.13 -9.60 7.94
C ALA A 107 -6.46 -10.22 7.49
N LEU A 108 -7.54 -9.50 7.71
CA LEU A 108 -8.90 -9.91 7.37
C LEU A 108 -9.56 -8.82 6.54
N ASP A 109 -10.15 -9.19 5.40
CA ASP A 109 -11.10 -8.32 4.72
C ASP A 109 -12.52 -8.80 4.99
N ILE A 110 -13.41 -7.86 5.24
CA ILE A 110 -14.84 -8.09 5.41
C ILE A 110 -15.57 -7.15 4.48
N GLY A 111 -16.55 -7.66 3.75
CA GLY A 111 -17.33 -6.84 2.85
C GLY A 111 -18.76 -7.33 2.68
N VAL A 112 -19.62 -6.40 2.33
CA VAL A 112 -21.02 -6.64 1.98
C VAL A 112 -21.29 -5.92 0.67
N ALA A 113 -21.94 -6.59 -0.27
CA ALA A 113 -22.42 -5.98 -1.50
C ALA A 113 -23.86 -6.39 -1.76
N THR A 114 -24.70 -5.45 -2.17
CA THR A 114 -26.08 -5.75 -2.56
C THR A 114 -26.07 -6.39 -3.95
N LYS A 115 -27.11 -7.19 -4.25
CA LYS A 115 -27.43 -7.49 -5.64
C LYS A 115 -27.87 -6.21 -6.36
N GLU A 116 -27.80 -6.24 -7.66
CA GLU A 116 -28.27 -5.12 -8.48
C GLU A 116 -29.79 -5.01 -8.40
N TYR A 117 -30.27 -3.81 -8.09
CA TYR A 117 -31.69 -3.48 -8.08
C TYR A 117 -31.92 -2.22 -8.92
N ASN A 118 -32.64 -2.36 -10.03
CA ASN A 118 -32.86 -1.27 -10.99
C ASN A 118 -31.57 -0.55 -11.44
N GLY A 119 -30.50 -1.30 -11.66
CA GLY A 119 -29.19 -0.77 -12.05
C GLY A 119 -28.33 -0.28 -10.87
N LEU A 120 -28.87 -0.22 -9.66
CA LEU A 120 -28.15 0.23 -8.46
C LEU A 120 -27.53 -0.95 -7.71
N ARG A 121 -26.27 -0.75 -7.26
CA ARG A 121 -25.55 -1.68 -6.38
C ARG A 121 -24.80 -0.87 -5.33
N PHE A 122 -24.82 -1.34 -4.10
CA PHE A 122 -24.07 -0.78 -2.97
C PHE A 122 -23.05 -1.77 -2.46
N GLY A 123 -21.93 -1.27 -1.96
CA GLY A 123 -20.90 -2.07 -1.33
C GLY A 123 -20.27 -1.35 -0.16
N ILE A 124 -19.96 -2.09 0.89
CA ILE A 124 -19.20 -1.63 2.04
C ILE A 124 -18.13 -2.66 2.34
N SER A 125 -16.92 -2.22 2.65
CA SER A 125 -15.84 -3.13 3.02
C SER A 125 -14.88 -2.50 4.01
N LEU A 126 -14.32 -3.35 4.86
CA LEU A 126 -13.18 -3.08 5.71
C LEU A 126 -12.05 -4.00 5.26
N ILE A 127 -11.00 -3.40 4.71
CA ILE A 127 -9.86 -4.08 4.13
C ILE A 127 -8.73 -4.08 5.16
N ASN A 128 -8.01 -5.20 5.29
CA ASN A 128 -6.90 -5.40 6.22
C ASN A 128 -7.27 -5.13 7.69
N ALA A 129 -8.50 -5.44 8.10
CA ALA A 129 -8.89 -5.37 9.49
C ALA A 129 -7.94 -6.21 10.35
N LEU A 130 -7.48 -5.64 11.48
CA LEU A 130 -6.53 -6.28 12.39
C LEU A 130 -5.19 -6.68 11.75
N GLY A 131 -4.86 -6.12 10.60
CA GLY A 131 -3.62 -6.43 9.89
C GLY A 131 -2.38 -6.07 10.70
N THR A 132 -1.47 -7.04 10.89
CA THR A 132 -0.21 -6.83 11.61
C THR A 132 0.84 -7.80 11.07
N ILE A 133 2.08 -7.32 10.93
CA ILE A 133 3.24 -8.13 10.57
C ILE A 133 4.25 -8.06 11.71
N GLY A 134 4.59 -9.20 12.28
CA GLY A 134 5.68 -9.34 13.25
C GLY A 134 7.00 -9.58 12.52
N TRP A 135 7.99 -8.74 12.79
CA TRP A 135 9.32 -8.80 12.19
C TRP A 135 10.28 -9.53 13.15
N ASN A 136 10.18 -10.84 13.18
CA ASN A 136 10.91 -11.67 14.11
C ASN A 136 11.25 -13.05 13.53
N LYS A 137 10.84 -13.35 12.31
CA LYS A 137 11.06 -14.64 11.69
C LYS A 137 11.90 -14.52 10.44
N PRO A 138 12.91 -15.39 10.27
CA PRO A 138 13.66 -15.42 9.04
C PRO A 138 12.73 -15.75 7.86
N SER A 139 12.80 -14.96 6.80
CA SER A 139 12.22 -15.31 5.51
C SER A 139 13.18 -16.17 4.70
N PHE A 140 12.71 -16.76 3.59
CA PHE A 140 13.58 -17.41 2.62
C PHE A 140 14.70 -16.50 2.08
N LEU A 141 14.50 -15.18 2.15
CA LEU A 141 15.50 -14.20 1.77
C LEU A 141 16.71 -14.18 2.72
N LYS A 142 16.54 -14.63 3.97
CA LYS A 142 17.65 -14.72 4.91
C LYS A 142 18.78 -15.57 4.35
N ASP A 143 18.46 -16.76 3.87
CA ASP A 143 19.45 -17.71 3.36
C ASP A 143 20.15 -17.18 2.09
N ILE A 144 19.44 -16.36 1.31
CA ILE A 144 20.02 -15.69 0.12
C ILE A 144 20.93 -14.53 0.52
N LEU A 145 20.52 -13.75 1.52
CA LEU A 145 21.21 -12.52 1.93
C LEU A 145 22.43 -12.80 2.83
N ALA A 146 22.38 -13.88 3.61
CA ALA A 146 23.42 -14.26 4.56
C ALA A 146 24.66 -14.95 3.91
N GLY A 147 24.77 -14.93 2.59
CA GLY A 147 25.91 -15.50 1.89
C GLY A 147 26.04 -17.02 1.98
N LYS A 148 27.27 -17.52 1.84
CA LYS A 148 27.54 -18.97 1.74
C LYS A 148 27.50 -19.70 3.07
N ASP A 149 27.75 -19.02 4.16
CA ASP A 149 27.82 -19.62 5.51
C ASP A 149 26.51 -19.55 6.28
N ASN A 150 25.46 -18.94 5.69
CA ASN A 150 24.13 -18.72 6.29
C ASN A 150 24.17 -17.93 7.63
N LYS A 151 25.18 -17.10 7.83
CA LYS A 151 25.29 -16.22 8.99
C LYS A 151 25.38 -14.78 8.55
N PHE A 152 24.63 -13.91 9.21
CA PHE A 152 24.75 -12.47 9.01
C PHE A 152 25.90 -11.89 9.82
N GLY A 153 26.46 -10.79 9.34
CA GLY A 153 27.45 -9.99 10.06
C GLY A 153 28.89 -10.19 9.59
N ASN A 154 29.09 -10.81 8.47
CA ASN A 154 30.42 -11.03 7.89
C ASN A 154 30.56 -10.58 6.42
N SER A 155 31.74 -10.71 5.86
CA SER A 155 32.11 -10.12 4.58
C SER A 155 31.55 -10.83 3.33
N ASP A 156 30.92 -12.01 3.49
CA ASP A 156 30.30 -12.75 2.38
C ASP A 156 28.81 -12.52 2.24
N ASP A 157 28.23 -11.69 3.13
CA ASP A 157 26.84 -11.29 3.05
C ASP A 157 26.57 -10.47 1.79
N LEU A 158 25.50 -10.81 1.07
CA LEU A 158 24.96 -9.94 0.01
C LEU A 158 24.34 -8.66 0.57
N TYR A 159 23.93 -8.71 1.83
CA TYR A 159 23.42 -7.58 2.55
C TYR A 159 24.15 -7.43 3.89
N HIS A 160 24.87 -6.34 4.02
CA HIS A 160 25.61 -6.02 5.23
C HIS A 160 25.05 -4.73 5.85
N MET A 161 24.40 -4.89 7.01
CA MET A 161 23.89 -3.75 7.76
C MET A 161 25.02 -3.10 8.55
N THR A 162 25.72 -2.18 7.93
CA THR A 162 26.67 -1.33 8.66
C THR A 162 26.18 0.11 8.63
N TRP A 163 26.23 0.75 9.76
CA TRP A 163 26.08 2.19 9.89
C TRP A 163 27.29 2.73 10.60
N ASP A 164 27.92 3.75 10.02
CA ASP A 164 29.21 4.31 10.51
C ASP A 164 30.30 3.23 10.77
N GLY A 165 30.31 2.17 9.97
CA GLY A 165 31.31 1.09 10.08
C GLY A 165 31.03 0.10 11.22
N GLN A 166 29.93 0.23 11.95
CA GLN A 166 29.54 -0.71 12.99
C GLN A 166 28.47 -1.68 12.47
N ALA A 167 28.67 -2.97 12.68
CA ALA A 167 27.66 -3.98 12.46
C ALA A 167 26.50 -3.78 13.44
N LEU A 168 25.27 -3.55 12.94
CA LEU A 168 24.13 -3.28 13.80
C LEU A 168 23.63 -4.50 14.54
N SER A 169 23.64 -5.67 13.90
CA SER A 169 23.24 -6.92 14.54
C SER A 169 23.28 -8.08 13.54
N ASP A 170 23.47 -9.29 14.04
CA ASP A 170 23.20 -10.55 13.31
C ASP A 170 21.71 -10.88 13.26
N SER A 171 20.85 -10.03 13.76
CA SER A 171 19.41 -10.23 13.83
C SER A 171 18.74 -9.81 12.53
N VAL A 172 17.72 -10.56 12.14
CA VAL A 172 16.87 -10.23 10.98
C VAL A 172 15.95 -9.06 11.21
N ALA A 173 15.76 -8.62 12.47
CA ALA A 173 14.98 -7.44 12.85
C ALA A 173 15.67 -6.67 13.96
N VAL A 174 15.72 -5.36 13.86
CA VAL A 174 16.36 -4.49 14.83
C VAL A 174 15.63 -3.14 14.91
N GLU A 175 15.45 -2.67 16.14
CA GLU A 175 15.12 -1.29 16.44
C GLU A 175 16.36 -0.59 16.99
N TYR A 176 16.62 0.64 16.56
CA TYR A 176 17.75 1.42 17.07
C TYR A 176 17.50 2.91 16.99
N THR A 177 18.19 3.65 17.82
CA THR A 177 18.19 5.10 17.80
C THR A 177 19.50 5.59 17.21
N TYR A 178 19.42 6.39 16.16
CA TYR A 178 20.55 7.13 15.61
C TYR A 178 20.52 8.55 16.13
N THR A 179 21.51 8.88 16.94
CA THR A 179 21.62 10.22 17.56
C THR A 179 22.75 10.97 16.89
N ILE A 180 22.46 12.17 16.42
CA ILE A 180 23.41 13.18 15.98
C ILE A 180 23.56 14.15 17.16
N ASP A 181 24.63 14.00 17.93
CA ASP A 181 24.86 14.83 19.11
C ASP A 181 25.22 16.26 18.70
N SER A 182 26.01 16.41 17.65
CA SER A 182 26.32 17.71 17.07
C SER A 182 26.67 17.60 15.59
N LEU A 183 26.06 18.44 14.80
CA LEU A 183 26.48 18.80 13.46
C LEU A 183 26.80 20.28 13.47
N ARG A 184 28.03 20.64 13.17
CA ARG A 184 28.47 22.04 13.16
C ARG A 184 29.17 22.35 11.86
N ALA A 185 28.81 23.47 11.25
CA ALA A 185 29.50 24.02 10.11
C ALA A 185 29.98 25.43 10.47
N ASP A 186 31.27 25.57 10.63
CA ASP A 186 31.96 26.84 10.88
C ASP A 186 32.72 27.26 9.63
N ASN A 187 32.59 28.51 9.23
CA ASN A 187 33.36 29.12 8.14
C ASN A 187 33.32 28.34 6.82
N LEU A 188 32.43 28.70 5.93
CA LEU A 188 32.28 28.18 4.59
C LEU A 188 33.53 28.39 3.69
N SER A 189 34.61 28.97 4.19
CA SER A 189 35.83 29.30 3.46
C SER A 189 37.07 28.55 3.89
N GLY A 190 37.04 27.63 4.85
CA GLY A 190 38.23 26.93 5.37
C GLY A 190 38.06 25.40 5.44
N GLY A 191 39.16 24.69 5.33
CA GLY A 191 39.31 23.27 4.97
C GLY A 191 38.67 22.15 5.75
N SER A 192 37.85 22.36 6.82
CA SER A 192 36.96 21.38 7.38
C SER A 192 35.61 22.03 7.67
N ILE A 193 34.72 21.91 6.71
CA ILE A 193 33.43 22.61 6.72
C ILE A 193 32.47 22.00 7.75
N PHE A 194 32.58 20.72 8.01
CA PHE A 194 31.68 20.01 8.91
C PHE A 194 32.41 19.22 9.99
N SER A 195 32.01 19.40 11.22
CA SER A 195 32.28 18.46 12.32
C SER A 195 30.96 17.80 12.72
N SER A 196 30.95 16.49 12.86
CA SER A 196 29.77 15.76 13.33
C SER A 196 30.18 14.69 14.34
N SER A 197 29.36 14.48 15.34
CA SER A 197 29.40 13.29 16.19
C SER A 197 28.05 12.59 16.13
N SER A 198 28.09 11.28 15.92
CA SER A 198 26.89 10.47 15.86
C SER A 198 27.06 9.18 16.64
N LYS A 199 25.97 8.66 17.13
CA LYS A 199 25.93 7.43 17.93
C LYS A 199 24.72 6.58 17.54
N ILE A 200 24.96 5.27 17.45
CA ILE A 200 23.90 4.28 17.31
C ILE A 200 23.68 3.59 18.64
N VAL A 201 22.41 3.50 19.07
CA VAL A 201 22.01 2.80 20.28
C VAL A 201 20.95 1.77 19.88
N PRO A 202 21.31 0.48 19.78
CA PRO A 202 20.34 -0.57 19.57
C PRO A 202 19.33 -0.65 20.71
N ASN A 203 18.05 -0.84 20.39
CA ASN A 203 17.02 -1.13 21.36
C ASN A 203 17.04 -2.65 21.64
N VAL A 204 17.47 -3.02 22.83
CA VAL A 204 17.62 -4.41 23.22
C VAL A 204 16.68 -4.79 24.36
N ASP A 205 16.36 -6.07 24.49
CA ASP A 205 15.62 -6.62 25.61
C ASP A 205 16.50 -6.78 26.87
N GLU A 206 15.92 -7.30 27.94
CA GLU A 206 16.61 -7.55 29.21
C GLU A 206 17.80 -8.52 29.08
N ASN A 207 17.84 -9.32 28.02
CA ASN A 207 18.90 -10.28 27.73
C ASN A 207 19.95 -9.75 26.74
N GLY A 208 19.84 -8.47 26.34
CA GLY A 208 20.76 -7.86 25.38
C GLY A 208 20.50 -8.22 23.92
N LYS A 209 19.37 -8.87 23.61
CA LYS A 209 18.99 -9.19 22.23
C LYS A 209 18.20 -8.04 21.62
N PRO A 210 18.37 -7.77 20.32
CA PRO A 210 17.54 -6.79 19.61
C PRO A 210 16.06 -7.09 19.77
N LYS A 211 15.29 -6.05 20.08
CA LYS A 211 13.83 -6.18 20.23
C LYS A 211 13.18 -6.48 18.91
N GLU A 212 12.31 -7.46 18.94
CA GLU A 212 11.37 -7.73 17.86
C GLU A 212 10.30 -6.63 17.83
N PHE A 213 9.80 -6.32 16.65
CA PHE A 213 8.79 -5.29 16.52
C PHE A 213 7.64 -5.74 15.62
N ASN A 214 6.48 -5.16 15.85
CA ASN A 214 5.29 -5.38 15.05
C ASN A 214 4.95 -4.11 14.27
N ILE A 215 4.60 -4.29 13.02
CA ILE A 215 4.14 -3.21 12.16
C ILE A 215 2.70 -3.47 11.76
N ARG A 216 1.84 -2.49 11.98
CA ARG A 216 0.47 -2.55 11.49
C ARG A 216 0.45 -2.59 9.96
N TYR A 217 -0.36 -3.47 9.41
CA TYR A 217 -0.69 -3.47 8.00
C TYR A 217 -1.93 -2.60 7.81
N PRO A 218 -1.84 -1.46 7.10
CA PRO A 218 -2.84 -0.42 7.20
C PRO A 218 -4.23 -0.86 6.77
N SER A 219 -5.22 -0.50 7.56
CA SER A 219 -6.62 -0.82 7.31
C SER A 219 -7.32 0.31 6.54
N ILE A 220 -8.22 -0.07 5.62
CA ILE A 220 -9.00 0.86 4.80
C ILE A 220 -10.47 0.51 4.89
N PHE A 221 -11.28 1.52 5.17
CA PHE A 221 -12.72 1.47 5.02
C PHE A 221 -13.13 1.99 3.64
N ARG A 222 -14.05 1.31 2.97
CA ARG A 222 -14.63 1.72 1.70
C ARG A 222 -16.13 1.57 1.72
N PHE A 223 -16.81 2.58 1.19
CA PHE A 223 -18.22 2.53 0.83
C PHE A 223 -18.35 2.95 -0.64
N GLY A 224 -19.05 2.13 -1.43
CA GLY A 224 -19.21 2.38 -2.85
C GLY A 224 -20.65 2.20 -3.30
N VAL A 225 -21.02 2.97 -4.32
CA VAL A 225 -22.28 2.82 -5.02
C VAL A 225 -22.01 2.82 -6.52
N SER A 226 -22.70 1.98 -7.25
CA SER A 226 -22.69 1.98 -8.71
C SER A 226 -24.12 2.01 -9.26
N TYR A 227 -24.28 2.73 -10.35
CA TYR A 227 -25.52 2.81 -11.11
C TYR A 227 -25.25 2.51 -12.57
N LYS A 228 -25.85 1.44 -13.08
CA LYS A 228 -25.75 1.04 -14.47
C LYS A 228 -27.10 1.29 -15.16
N LYS A 229 -27.06 2.04 -16.23
CA LYS A 229 -28.21 2.26 -17.09
C LYS A 229 -27.77 2.29 -18.53
N ASP A 230 -28.37 1.45 -19.34
CA ASP A 230 -28.05 1.30 -20.78
C ASP A 230 -26.52 1.15 -21.00
N ASP A 231 -25.94 2.09 -21.70
CA ASP A 231 -24.52 2.13 -22.06
C ASP A 231 -23.64 2.94 -21.08
N LEU A 232 -24.16 3.28 -19.92
CA LEU A 232 -23.47 4.11 -18.94
C LEU A 232 -23.40 3.42 -17.58
N LEU A 233 -22.19 3.36 -17.01
CA LEU A 233 -21.96 2.98 -15.63
C LEU A 233 -21.41 4.20 -14.88
N ILE A 234 -22.09 4.61 -13.81
CA ILE A 234 -21.64 5.64 -12.89
C ILE A 234 -21.26 4.98 -11.57
N THR A 235 -20.13 5.35 -11.00
CA THR A 235 -19.68 4.86 -9.71
C THR A 235 -19.34 6.02 -8.78
N SER A 236 -19.55 5.82 -7.49
CA SER A 236 -19.08 6.74 -6.46
C SER A 236 -18.54 5.95 -5.29
N ASP A 237 -17.35 6.32 -4.84
CA ASP A 237 -16.64 5.67 -3.73
C ASP A 237 -16.27 6.69 -2.66
N LEU A 238 -16.48 6.31 -1.40
CA LEU A 238 -16.01 7.00 -0.22
C LEU A 238 -15.02 6.10 0.51
N THR A 239 -13.79 6.57 0.68
CA THR A 239 -12.71 5.80 1.30
C THR A 239 -12.02 6.58 2.40
N THR A 240 -11.58 5.86 3.44
CA THR A 240 -10.68 6.40 4.47
C THR A 240 -9.82 5.30 5.04
N GLY A 241 -8.58 5.62 5.39
CA GLY A 241 -7.74 4.79 6.25
C GLY A 241 -7.90 5.19 7.72
N PHE A 242 -7.34 4.41 8.61
CA PHE A 242 -7.35 4.69 10.05
C PHE A 242 -6.05 5.30 10.54
N GLU A 243 -5.05 5.39 9.68
CA GLU A 243 -3.73 5.96 9.97
C GLU A 243 -3.13 6.57 8.70
N ASN A 244 -2.24 7.57 8.87
CA ASN A 244 -1.52 8.20 7.76
C ASN A 244 -0.20 7.47 7.53
N ARG A 245 -0.26 6.34 6.82
CA ARG A 245 0.88 5.47 6.72
C ARG A 245 0.82 4.60 5.47
N LEU A 246 1.94 4.47 4.76
CA LEU A 246 2.04 3.71 3.53
C LEU A 246 0.98 4.13 2.50
N PHE A 247 0.01 3.27 2.24
CA PHE A 247 -1.08 3.49 1.28
C PHE A 247 -2.40 3.95 1.92
N ALA A 248 -2.47 4.01 3.25
CA ALA A 248 -3.67 4.45 3.98
C ALA A 248 -3.53 5.90 4.42
N TYR A 249 -4.60 6.63 4.31
CA TYR A 249 -4.71 8.01 4.76
C TYR A 249 -5.95 8.17 5.63
N SER A 250 -5.83 8.79 6.79
CA SER A 250 -6.93 9.02 7.74
C SER A 250 -7.91 10.09 7.30
N ARG A 251 -7.80 10.58 6.06
CA ARG A 251 -8.71 11.55 5.47
C ARG A 251 -9.74 10.85 4.58
N TRP A 252 -10.95 11.40 4.59
CA TRP A 252 -11.98 10.95 3.67
C TRP A 252 -11.65 11.36 2.25
N ARG A 253 -11.66 10.38 1.34
CA ARG A 253 -11.54 10.58 -0.08
C ARG A 253 -12.85 10.17 -0.74
N TRP A 254 -13.50 11.12 -1.39
CA TRP A 254 -14.67 10.86 -2.23
C TRP A 254 -14.27 10.85 -3.69
N ALA A 255 -14.71 9.85 -4.43
CA ALA A 255 -14.46 9.71 -5.85
C ALA A 255 -15.76 9.44 -6.58
N ILE A 256 -15.91 10.00 -7.76
CA ILE A 256 -16.98 9.72 -8.70
C ILE A 256 -16.38 9.38 -10.06
N GLY A 257 -16.93 8.40 -10.74
CA GLY A 257 -16.47 7.97 -12.05
C GLY A 257 -17.61 7.58 -12.97
N ALA A 258 -17.36 7.65 -14.26
CA ALA A 258 -18.26 7.18 -15.30
C ALA A 258 -17.48 6.35 -16.32
N GLU A 259 -18.11 5.27 -16.80
CA GLU A 259 -17.61 4.43 -17.87
C GLU A 259 -18.67 4.33 -18.98
N ILE A 260 -18.25 4.54 -20.23
CA ILE A 260 -19.09 4.41 -21.41
C ILE A 260 -18.97 2.98 -21.91
N LEU A 261 -20.05 2.20 -21.80
CA LEU A 261 -20.13 0.78 -22.16
C LEU A 261 -20.54 0.53 -23.61
N ARG A 262 -20.89 1.57 -24.36
CA ARG A 262 -21.35 1.50 -25.74
C ARG A 262 -20.35 0.81 -26.67
N PHE A 263 -19.07 0.92 -26.35
CA PHE A 263 -18.00 0.27 -27.11
C PHE A 263 -17.30 -0.79 -26.23
N PRO A 264 -17.80 -2.03 -26.18
CA PRO A 264 -17.31 -3.05 -25.25
C PRO A 264 -15.82 -3.37 -25.40
N ASN A 265 -15.26 -3.16 -26.60
CA ASN A 265 -13.84 -3.39 -26.88
C ASN A 265 -12.96 -2.16 -26.56
N TRP A 266 -13.59 -1.00 -26.38
CA TRP A 266 -12.92 0.28 -26.15
C TRP A 266 -13.60 1.05 -25.02
N PRO A 267 -13.57 0.54 -23.79
CA PRO A 267 -14.14 1.26 -22.65
C PRO A 267 -13.41 2.58 -22.42
N PHE A 268 -14.19 3.64 -22.32
CA PHE A 268 -13.70 4.97 -21.97
C PHE A 268 -14.18 5.33 -20.58
N ARG A 269 -13.27 5.81 -19.73
CA ARG A 269 -13.53 6.14 -18.33
C ARG A 269 -13.10 7.56 -18.02
N ILE A 270 -13.89 8.23 -17.22
CA ILE A 270 -13.54 9.52 -16.63
C ILE A 270 -13.89 9.49 -15.14
N GLY A 271 -13.07 10.12 -14.32
CA GLY A 271 -13.30 10.15 -12.89
C GLY A 271 -12.74 11.39 -12.25
N PHE A 272 -13.38 11.81 -11.17
CA PHE A 272 -12.94 12.90 -10.32
C PHE A 272 -12.88 12.40 -8.88
N ALA A 273 -11.81 12.76 -8.16
CA ALA A 273 -11.67 12.47 -6.76
C ALA A 273 -11.30 13.73 -5.97
N TRP A 274 -11.81 13.80 -4.75
CA TRP A 274 -11.60 14.91 -3.85
C TRP A 274 -11.26 14.38 -2.45
N GLU A 275 -10.18 14.91 -1.88
CA GLU A 275 -9.68 14.60 -0.54
C GLU A 275 -9.39 15.91 0.20
N GLY A 276 -10.44 16.70 0.43
CA GLY A 276 -10.33 18.04 1.00
C GLY A 276 -9.83 19.10 -0.03
N MET A 277 -9.57 20.31 0.45
CA MET A 277 -9.29 21.46 -0.43
C MET A 277 -7.98 21.35 -1.23
N ASP A 278 -7.03 20.58 -0.72
CA ASP A 278 -5.67 20.54 -1.27
C ASP A 278 -5.37 19.29 -2.13
N ARG A 279 -6.34 18.40 -2.29
CA ARG A 279 -6.13 17.14 -3.02
C ARG A 279 -7.31 16.79 -3.91
N THR A 280 -7.27 17.30 -5.12
CA THR A 280 -8.19 16.94 -6.19
C THR A 280 -7.48 16.11 -7.24
N GLU A 281 -8.20 15.21 -7.90
CA GLU A 281 -7.67 14.38 -8.96
C GLU A 281 -8.71 14.22 -10.06
N LEU A 282 -8.34 14.57 -11.28
CA LEU A 282 -9.14 14.32 -12.49
C LEU A 282 -8.46 13.22 -13.30
N GLY A 283 -9.13 12.08 -13.43
CA GLY A 283 -8.62 10.90 -14.12
C GLY A 283 -9.36 10.62 -15.42
N MET A 284 -8.63 10.07 -16.39
CA MET A 284 -9.16 9.56 -17.64
C MET A 284 -8.54 8.20 -17.94
N GLY A 285 -9.31 7.31 -18.56
CA GLY A 285 -8.84 5.99 -18.93
C GLY A 285 -9.43 5.51 -20.24
N LEU A 286 -8.63 4.74 -20.96
CA LEU A 286 -9.00 4.08 -22.18
C LEU A 286 -8.56 2.62 -22.10
N GLY A 287 -9.46 1.70 -22.41
CA GLY A 287 -9.16 0.28 -22.48
C GLY A 287 -9.18 -0.25 -23.90
N PHE A 288 -8.46 -1.32 -24.14
CA PHE A 288 -8.60 -2.20 -25.29
C PHE A 288 -8.88 -3.62 -24.80
N HIS A 289 -10.07 -4.12 -25.08
CA HIS A 289 -10.54 -5.43 -24.66
C HIS A 289 -10.76 -6.32 -25.88
N GLY A 290 -9.75 -7.12 -26.23
CA GLY A 290 -9.74 -7.98 -27.41
C GLY A 290 -9.53 -9.46 -27.05
N GLY A 291 -10.55 -10.33 -27.30
CA GLY A 291 -10.43 -11.76 -26.97
C GLY A 291 -10.09 -11.99 -25.49
N PRO A 292 -9.03 -12.74 -25.16
CA PRO A 292 -8.63 -12.99 -23.78
C PRO A 292 -7.81 -11.84 -23.16
N THR A 293 -7.41 -10.85 -23.96
CA THR A 293 -6.48 -9.80 -23.56
C THR A 293 -7.23 -8.51 -23.28
N LEU A 294 -6.95 -7.92 -22.10
CA LEU A 294 -7.39 -6.60 -21.70
C LEU A 294 -6.16 -5.73 -21.44
N ILE A 295 -6.12 -4.58 -22.09
CA ILE A 295 -5.10 -3.56 -21.88
C ILE A 295 -5.82 -2.29 -21.47
N ASP A 296 -5.51 -1.77 -20.32
CA ASP A 296 -6.09 -0.54 -19.79
C ASP A 296 -5.00 0.49 -19.59
N PHE A 297 -5.18 1.68 -20.10
CA PHE A 297 -4.33 2.83 -19.90
C PHE A 297 -5.10 3.92 -19.18
N GLY A 298 -4.48 4.51 -18.17
CA GLY A 298 -5.07 5.61 -17.41
C GLY A 298 -4.04 6.67 -17.07
N PHE A 299 -4.51 7.89 -16.96
CA PHE A 299 -3.73 9.00 -16.43
C PHE A 299 -4.62 9.91 -15.60
N SER A 300 -4.03 10.61 -14.63
CA SER A 300 -4.76 11.59 -13.83
C SER A 300 -3.89 12.80 -13.50
N PHE A 301 -4.54 13.95 -13.44
CA PHE A 301 -3.97 15.22 -13.01
C PHE A 301 -4.31 15.45 -11.54
N ARG A 302 -3.28 15.69 -10.73
CA ARG A 302 -3.44 15.98 -9.30
C ARG A 302 -3.33 17.46 -9.03
N ASN A 303 -4.24 17.99 -8.21
CA ASN A 303 -4.32 19.39 -7.80
C ASN A 303 -4.31 20.38 -8.96
N GLY A 304 -5.02 20.02 -10.02
CA GLY A 304 -5.23 20.84 -11.21
C GLY A 304 -6.03 20.04 -12.21
N MET A 305 -6.85 20.73 -13.02
CA MET A 305 -7.73 20.11 -14.02
C MET A 305 -7.08 20.03 -15.40
N TRP A 306 -5.88 20.56 -15.57
CA TRP A 306 -5.20 20.64 -16.86
C TRP A 306 -3.68 20.62 -16.72
N VAL A 307 -2.98 20.29 -17.80
CA VAL A 307 -1.51 20.11 -17.83
C VAL A 307 -0.73 21.30 -17.22
N HIS A 308 -1.15 22.54 -17.49
CA HIS A 308 -0.45 23.73 -16.98
C HIS A 308 -0.78 24.09 -15.52
N SER A 309 -1.87 23.54 -14.96
CA SER A 309 -2.29 23.81 -13.58
C SER A 309 -2.03 22.64 -12.63
N MET A 310 -1.68 21.47 -13.16
CA MET A 310 -1.44 20.27 -12.33
C MET A 310 -0.19 20.42 -11.48
N LYS A 311 -0.25 19.89 -10.25
CA LYS A 311 0.91 19.75 -9.35
C LYS A 311 1.46 18.31 -9.32
N GLY A 312 0.81 17.38 -10.04
CA GLY A 312 1.26 16.00 -10.16
C GLY A 312 0.52 15.27 -11.26
N LEU A 313 1.17 14.25 -11.80
CA LEU A 313 0.65 13.36 -12.84
C LEU A 313 0.77 11.92 -12.37
N ASN A 314 -0.32 11.16 -12.46
CA ASN A 314 -0.30 9.71 -12.33
C ASN A 314 -0.52 9.07 -13.70
N VAL A 315 0.19 8.00 -13.98
CA VAL A 315 0.01 7.18 -15.17
C VAL A 315 -0.11 5.73 -14.72
N SER A 316 -1.06 5.00 -15.30
CA SER A 316 -1.28 3.58 -15.03
C SER A 316 -1.40 2.81 -16.32
N LEU A 317 -0.83 1.62 -16.33
CA LEU A 317 -0.96 0.64 -17.40
C LEU A 317 -1.37 -0.70 -16.78
N GLY A 318 -2.50 -1.25 -17.22
CA GLY A 318 -3.01 -2.54 -16.81
C GLY A 318 -2.94 -3.53 -17.96
N PHE A 319 -2.48 -4.73 -17.69
CA PHE A 319 -2.50 -5.85 -18.62
C PHE A 319 -3.11 -7.06 -17.95
N THR A 320 -4.16 -7.61 -18.53
CA THR A 320 -4.85 -8.79 -17.98
C THR A 320 -5.10 -9.80 -19.08
N VAL A 321 -4.83 -11.06 -18.79
CA VAL A 321 -5.16 -12.20 -19.65
C VAL A 321 -6.23 -13.02 -18.95
N THR A 322 -7.38 -13.17 -19.61
CA THR A 322 -8.51 -13.96 -19.13
C THR A 322 -8.60 -15.30 -19.85
N SER A 323 -9.31 -16.27 -19.27
CA SER A 323 -9.54 -17.57 -19.93
C SER A 323 -10.38 -17.41 -21.20
N PHE A 324 -10.01 -18.11 -22.27
CA PHE A 324 -10.74 -18.15 -23.54
C PHE A 324 -12.19 -18.65 -23.43
N LYS A 325 -12.50 -19.44 -22.40
CA LYS A 325 -13.82 -20.07 -22.23
C LYS A 325 -14.92 -19.13 -21.74
N GLY A 326 -14.59 -17.98 -21.15
CA GLY A 326 -15.56 -17.09 -20.52
C GLY A 326 -16.28 -16.12 -21.47
N ARG A 327 -15.73 -15.81 -22.63
CA ARG A 327 -16.19 -14.70 -23.48
C ARG A 327 -17.17 -15.08 -24.61
N ASN A 328 -17.32 -16.37 -24.90
CA ASN A 328 -18.18 -16.81 -26.00
C ASN A 328 -19.66 -17.05 -25.67
N LYS A 329 -20.08 -16.76 -24.43
CA LYS A 329 -21.49 -16.76 -24.10
C LYS A 329 -22.08 -15.38 -24.37
N LYS A 330 -22.90 -15.28 -25.40
CA LYS A 330 -23.71 -14.12 -25.81
C LYS A 330 -24.70 -13.62 -24.71
N GLY A 331 -24.60 -14.15 -23.45
CA GLY A 331 -25.41 -13.80 -22.30
C GLY A 331 -24.66 -13.02 -21.19
N ASP A 332 -23.31 -12.94 -21.24
CA ASP A 332 -22.54 -12.35 -20.14
C ASP A 332 -22.31 -10.84 -20.29
N ALA A 333 -22.83 -10.23 -21.36
CA ALA A 333 -22.81 -8.76 -21.52
C ALA A 333 -23.73 -8.03 -20.53
N GLU A 334 -24.59 -8.76 -19.81
CA GLU A 334 -25.48 -8.18 -18.78
C GLU A 334 -24.87 -8.10 -17.36
N ASN A 335 -23.74 -8.79 -17.11
CA ASN A 335 -23.12 -8.81 -15.79
C ASN A 335 -21.68 -8.27 -15.84
N GLY A 336 -21.54 -6.95 -15.95
CA GLY A 336 -20.28 -6.23 -15.73
C GLY A 336 -19.89 -6.20 -14.23
N GLY A 337 -19.74 -7.38 -13.60
CA GLY A 337 -19.17 -7.56 -12.28
C GLY A 337 -17.76 -8.15 -12.39
N PRO A 338 -16.95 -8.11 -11.32
CA PRO A 338 -15.69 -8.83 -11.29
C PRO A 338 -15.92 -10.30 -11.62
N SER A 339 -15.01 -10.91 -12.38
CA SER A 339 -15.08 -12.27 -12.93
C SER A 339 -15.76 -13.26 -11.98
N PRO A 340 -16.75 -14.05 -12.44
CA PRO A 340 -17.38 -15.03 -11.57
C PRO A 340 -16.35 -16.04 -11.10
N VAL A 341 -16.32 -16.28 -9.80
CA VAL A 341 -15.67 -17.43 -9.18
C VAL A 341 -16.20 -18.69 -9.90
N PRO A 342 -15.35 -19.67 -10.28
CA PRO A 342 -15.81 -20.88 -10.95
C PRO A 342 -16.91 -21.55 -10.11
N GLU A 343 -18.06 -21.77 -10.70
CA GLU A 343 -19.16 -22.56 -10.10
C GLU A 343 -18.61 -23.93 -9.72
N GLY A 344 -18.66 -24.22 -8.42
CA GLY A 344 -18.42 -25.57 -7.91
C GLY A 344 -19.38 -26.54 -8.59
N THR A 345 -18.84 -27.68 -9.01
CA THR A 345 -19.52 -28.82 -9.59
C THR A 345 -20.86 -29.10 -8.87
N LYS A 346 -21.94 -28.96 -9.61
CA LYS A 346 -23.27 -29.45 -9.20
C LYS A 346 -23.15 -30.94 -8.84
N PRO A 347 -23.70 -31.39 -7.70
CA PRO A 347 -23.82 -32.82 -7.45
C PRO A 347 -24.77 -33.44 -8.50
N PRO A 348 -24.55 -34.68 -8.92
CA PRO A 348 -25.36 -35.32 -9.94
C PRO A 348 -26.80 -35.49 -9.45
N ASP A 349 -27.74 -35.07 -10.30
CA ASP A 349 -29.17 -35.26 -10.10
C ASP A 349 -29.45 -36.77 -9.97
N THR A 350 -29.84 -37.19 -8.78
CA THR A 350 -30.36 -38.55 -8.55
C THR A 350 -31.80 -38.57 -9.03
N GLU A 351 -31.98 -38.95 -10.29
CA GLU A 351 -33.27 -39.36 -10.84
C GLU A 351 -33.71 -40.64 -10.09
N LYS A 352 -34.69 -40.48 -9.17
CA LYS A 352 -35.47 -41.61 -8.64
C LYS A 352 -36.54 -41.95 -9.67
N SER A 353 -36.31 -42.98 -10.45
CA SER A 353 -37.36 -43.72 -11.13
C SER A 353 -38.19 -44.46 -10.12
N LEU A 354 -39.45 -44.09 -10.01
CA LEU A 354 -40.49 -44.88 -9.33
C LEU A 354 -40.88 -46.06 -10.20
N PRO A 355 -40.94 -47.29 -9.68
CA PRO A 355 -41.46 -48.45 -10.46
C PRO A 355 -42.97 -48.34 -10.54
N GLY A 356 -43.50 -48.63 -11.74
CA GLY A 356 -44.92 -48.66 -12.02
C GLY A 356 -45.61 -49.81 -11.26
N GLU A 357 -46.80 -49.53 -10.78
CA GLU A 357 -47.77 -50.53 -10.39
C GLU A 357 -48.52 -50.97 -11.61
N ASP A 358 -48.34 -52.26 -11.97
CA ASP A 358 -49.23 -52.98 -12.82
C ASP A 358 -50.32 -53.67 -12.01
N GLN A 359 -51.53 -53.34 -12.36
CA GLN A 359 -52.78 -54.08 -12.38
C GLN A 359 -52.97 -55.32 -11.48
N LYS A 360 -53.94 -55.22 -10.64
CA LYS A 360 -55.20 -55.94 -10.82
C LYS A 360 -56.31 -55.31 -9.98
#